data_0ebd1d253ce02589f1f79635f53b63e3
#
_entry.id   0ebd1d253ce02589f1f79635f53b63e3
#
_cell.length_a   1.000
_cell.length_b   1.000
_cell.length_c   1.000
_cell.angle_alpha   90.00
_cell.angle_beta   90.00
_cell.angle_gamma   90.00
#
_symmetry.space_group_name_H-M   'P 1'
#
loop_
_entity.id
_entity.type
_entity.pdbx_description
1 polymer ?
#
loop_
_entity_poly.entity_id
_entity_poly.type
_entity_poly.pdbx_seq_one_letter_code
_entity_poly.pdbx_strand_id
1 'polypeptide(L)'
;LTVAILQILLLPESSSVSEWLFKFFLQFIIGGALGFVFGYLLPHILNRIHLSFYGLYPVFTIGWILFLFAGSSMLGGNGFLAVYVAGIVANTKEFVHKKNLIGFHEGLSWIMEITVFLALGLLVFPSELPDVALSGLIIAFWLMFVARPAGVFLSTMFSSFTIV
;
A
#
# COMPACT_ATOMS: atom_id res chain seq x y z
N LEU A 1 -9.18 1.04 -3.64
CA LEU A 1 -10.25 2.03 -3.80
C LEU A 1 -10.46 2.39 -5.26
N THR A 2 -9.44 2.80 -6.01
CA THR A 2 -9.53 3.19 -7.43
C THR A 2 -10.05 2.06 -8.32
N VAL A 3 -9.58 0.82 -8.14
CA VAL A 3 -10.06 -0.35 -8.90
C VAL A 3 -11.53 -0.65 -8.60
N ALA A 4 -11.97 -0.53 -7.36
CA ALA A 4 -13.36 -0.74 -6.98
C ALA A 4 -14.29 0.34 -7.59
N ILE A 5 -13.85 1.60 -7.61
CA ILE A 5 -14.60 2.70 -8.24
C ILE A 5 -14.67 2.53 -9.76
N LEU A 6 -13.56 2.10 -10.41
CA LEU A 6 -13.53 1.80 -11.83
C LEU A 6 -14.49 0.65 -12.20
N GLN A 7 -14.56 -0.40 -11.39
CA GLN A 7 -15.51 -1.49 -11.59
C GLN A 7 -16.96 -1.05 -11.49
N ILE A 8 -17.28 -0.14 -10.56
CA ILE A 8 -18.63 0.44 -10.41
C ILE A 8 -19.01 1.26 -11.65
N LEU A 9 -18.07 2.01 -12.23
CA LEU A 9 -18.32 2.85 -13.39
C LEU A 9 -18.44 2.05 -14.70
N LEU A 10 -17.74 0.92 -14.82
CA LEU A 10 -17.69 0.11 -16.05
C LEU A 10 -18.79 -0.96 -16.14
N LEU A 11 -19.44 -1.33 -15.03
CA LEU A 11 -20.48 -2.37 -14.98
C LEU A 11 -21.72 -1.84 -14.25
N PRO A 12 -22.55 -1.01 -14.90
CA PRO A 12 -23.75 -0.43 -14.27
C PRO A 12 -24.95 -1.40 -14.14
N GLU A 13 -24.86 -2.63 -14.62
CA GLU A 13 -25.99 -3.54 -14.59
C GLU A 13 -25.96 -4.52 -13.41
N SER A 14 -26.96 -4.38 -12.54
CA SER A 14 -27.58 -5.38 -11.64
C SER A 14 -26.92 -5.80 -10.34
N SER A 15 -25.83 -5.25 -9.87
CA SER A 15 -25.37 -5.58 -8.52
C SER A 15 -25.85 -4.55 -7.48
N SER A 16 -26.56 -5.04 -6.47
CA SER A 16 -27.00 -4.23 -5.33
C SER A 16 -25.79 -3.56 -4.64
N VAL A 17 -25.93 -2.30 -4.24
CA VAL A 17 -24.88 -1.57 -3.48
C VAL A 17 -24.41 -2.37 -2.24
N SER A 18 -25.30 -3.17 -1.66
CA SER A 18 -25.00 -4.06 -0.53
C SER A 18 -23.99 -5.15 -0.89
N GLU A 19 -24.05 -5.73 -2.09
CA GLU A 19 -23.08 -6.75 -2.54
C GLU A 19 -21.70 -6.17 -2.74
N TRP A 20 -21.61 -4.94 -3.26
CA TRP A 20 -20.33 -4.24 -3.43
C TRP A 20 -19.70 -3.89 -2.09
N LEU A 21 -20.48 -3.41 -1.15
CA LEU A 21 -20.02 -3.16 0.21
C LEU A 21 -19.54 -4.44 0.87
N PHE A 22 -20.27 -5.53 0.74
CA PHE A 22 -19.87 -6.81 1.30
C PHE A 22 -18.55 -7.32 0.70
N LYS A 23 -18.39 -7.29 -0.63
CA LYS A 23 -17.14 -7.65 -1.31
C LYS A 23 -15.97 -6.76 -0.87
N PHE A 24 -16.21 -5.45 -0.74
CA PHE A 24 -15.19 -4.52 -0.26
C PHE A 24 -14.71 -4.86 1.16
N PHE A 25 -15.63 -5.06 2.10
CA PHE A 25 -15.29 -5.48 3.45
C PHE A 25 -14.58 -6.83 3.49
N LEU A 26 -15.03 -7.78 2.68
CA LEU A 26 -14.39 -9.09 2.58
C LEU A 26 -12.95 -8.98 2.09
N GLN A 27 -12.69 -8.18 1.08
CA GLN A 27 -11.33 -7.91 0.59
C GLN A 27 -10.43 -7.31 1.68
N PHE A 28 -10.97 -6.43 2.51
CA PHE A 28 -10.24 -5.84 3.63
C PHE A 28 -9.92 -6.87 4.71
N ILE A 29 -10.88 -7.70 5.07
CA ILE A 29 -10.72 -8.74 6.10
C ILE A 29 -9.68 -9.77 5.65
N ILE A 30 -9.81 -10.29 4.42
CA ILE A 30 -8.88 -11.29 3.89
C ILE A 30 -7.47 -10.69 3.76
N GLY A 31 -7.34 -9.51 3.16
CA GLY A 31 -6.06 -8.83 3.01
C GLY A 31 -5.41 -8.52 4.36
N GLY A 32 -6.17 -7.99 5.31
CA GLY A 32 -5.71 -7.68 6.66
C GLY A 32 -5.27 -8.93 7.44
N ALA A 33 -6.06 -10.00 7.40
CA ALA A 33 -5.76 -11.26 8.09
C ALA A 33 -4.49 -11.92 7.54
N LEU A 34 -4.37 -12.02 6.21
CA LEU A 34 -3.17 -12.56 5.57
C LEU A 34 -1.96 -11.69 5.85
N GLY A 35 -2.10 -10.36 5.77
CA GLY A 35 -1.05 -9.42 6.09
C GLY A 35 -0.55 -9.57 7.53
N PHE A 36 -1.46 -9.73 8.48
CA PHE A 36 -1.12 -9.96 9.88
C PHE A 36 -0.34 -11.27 10.07
N VAL A 37 -0.83 -12.38 9.51
CA VAL A 37 -0.18 -13.70 9.62
C VAL A 37 1.22 -13.67 8.99
N PHE A 38 1.33 -13.19 7.77
CA PHE A 38 2.61 -13.14 7.06
C PHE A 38 3.59 -12.15 7.65
N GLY A 39 3.10 -11.02 8.17
CA GLY A 39 3.92 -10.04 8.89
C GLY A 39 4.45 -10.55 10.21
N TYR A 40 3.68 -11.40 10.90
CA TYR A 40 4.13 -12.04 12.12
C TYR A 40 5.15 -13.17 11.84
N LEU A 41 4.96 -13.92 10.76
CA LEU A 41 5.84 -15.02 10.35
C LEU A 41 7.19 -14.53 9.84
N LEU A 42 7.26 -13.42 9.13
CA LEU A 42 8.47 -12.92 8.49
C LEU A 42 9.65 -12.76 9.46
N PRO A 43 9.54 -12.07 10.61
CA PRO A 43 10.62 -11.96 11.59
C PRO A 43 11.06 -13.31 12.17
N HIS A 44 10.10 -14.21 12.39
CA HIS A 44 10.38 -15.56 12.89
C HIS A 44 11.22 -16.38 11.91
N ILE A 45 10.85 -16.30 10.62
CA ILE A 45 11.56 -17.00 9.56
C ILE A 45 12.96 -16.41 9.38
N LEU A 46 13.08 -15.06 9.32
CA LEU A 46 14.37 -14.38 9.18
C LEU A 46 15.34 -14.70 10.33
N ASN A 47 14.83 -14.84 11.55
CA ASN A 47 15.65 -15.20 12.70
C ASN A 47 16.10 -16.68 12.72
N ARG A 48 15.40 -17.54 11.97
CA ARG A 48 15.75 -18.97 11.85
C ARG A 48 16.64 -19.28 10.66
N ILE A 49 16.49 -18.52 9.58
CA ILE A 49 17.29 -18.74 8.37
C ILE A 49 18.66 -18.10 8.54
N HIS A 50 19.71 -18.92 8.49
CA HIS A 50 21.09 -18.47 8.46
C HIS A 50 21.53 -18.44 6.99
N LEU A 51 21.30 -17.28 6.32
CA LEU A 51 21.75 -17.10 4.94
C LEU A 51 23.25 -16.78 4.93
N SER A 52 23.99 -17.48 4.08
CA SER A 52 25.46 -17.35 3.97
C SER A 52 25.92 -15.96 3.50
N PHE A 53 25.06 -15.21 2.81
CA PHE A 53 25.37 -13.88 2.29
C PHE A 53 24.31 -12.85 2.72
N TYR A 54 24.76 -11.68 3.17
CA TYR A 54 23.90 -10.58 3.61
C TYR A 54 22.93 -10.09 2.54
N GLY A 55 23.35 -10.12 1.26
CA GLY A 55 22.51 -9.68 0.14
C GLY A 55 21.30 -10.58 -0.15
N LEU A 56 21.26 -11.81 0.39
CA LEU A 56 20.14 -12.73 0.21
C LEU A 56 18.92 -12.36 1.06
N TYR A 57 19.11 -11.67 2.19
CA TYR A 57 18.00 -11.25 3.05
C TYR A 57 17.01 -10.30 2.35
N PRO A 58 17.47 -9.23 1.67
CA PRO A 58 16.58 -8.38 0.87
C PRO A 58 15.85 -9.15 -0.24
N VAL A 59 16.54 -10.03 -0.96
CA VAL A 59 15.94 -10.83 -2.03
C VAL A 59 14.84 -11.75 -1.48
N PHE A 60 15.11 -12.39 -0.34
CA PHE A 60 14.11 -13.22 0.34
C PHE A 60 12.88 -12.40 0.75
N THR A 61 13.07 -11.20 1.32
CA THR A 61 11.96 -10.35 1.73
C THR A 61 11.14 -9.85 0.55
N ILE A 62 11.76 -9.52 -0.59
CA ILE A 62 11.03 -9.19 -1.82
C ILE A 62 10.17 -10.39 -2.27
N GLY A 63 10.76 -11.58 -2.36
CA GLY A 63 10.03 -12.80 -2.70
C GLY A 63 8.85 -13.06 -1.76
N TRP A 64 9.03 -12.85 -0.45
CA TRP A 64 7.99 -12.98 0.56
C TRP A 64 6.84 -12.00 0.36
N ILE A 65 7.17 -10.72 0.07
CA ILE A 65 6.19 -9.67 -0.20
C ILE A 65 5.40 -9.98 -1.48
N LEU A 66 6.06 -10.40 -2.55
CA LEU A 66 5.40 -10.76 -3.81
C LEU A 66 4.50 -11.98 -3.64
N PHE A 67 4.95 -12.98 -2.87
CA PHE A 67 4.16 -14.16 -2.56
C PHE A 67 2.89 -13.79 -1.76
N LEU A 68 3.02 -12.94 -0.75
CA LEU A 68 1.89 -12.42 0.03
C LEU A 68 0.91 -11.64 -0.85
N PHE A 69 1.44 -10.74 -1.71
CA PHE A 69 0.62 -9.94 -2.62
C PHE A 69 -0.19 -10.83 -3.58
N ALA A 70 0.49 -11.77 -4.24
CA ALA A 70 -0.15 -12.69 -5.18
C ALA A 70 -1.15 -13.60 -4.47
N GLY A 71 -0.78 -14.21 -3.35
CA GLY A 71 -1.64 -15.10 -2.57
C GLY A 71 -2.88 -14.39 -2.05
N SER A 72 -2.74 -13.17 -1.52
CA SER A 72 -3.88 -12.37 -1.08
C SER A 72 -4.82 -12.04 -2.24
N SER A 73 -4.27 -11.65 -3.39
CA SER A 73 -5.08 -11.33 -4.58
C SER A 73 -5.80 -12.57 -5.14
N MET A 74 -5.18 -13.74 -5.14
CA MET A 74 -5.81 -15.01 -5.57
C MET A 74 -6.96 -15.45 -4.66
N LEU A 75 -6.85 -15.16 -3.36
CA LEU A 75 -7.90 -15.47 -2.37
C LEU A 75 -9.02 -14.41 -2.32
N GLY A 76 -9.01 -13.46 -3.25
CA GLY A 76 -10.01 -12.39 -3.30
C GLY A 76 -9.79 -11.27 -2.27
N GLY A 77 -8.62 -11.22 -1.63
CA GLY A 77 -8.23 -10.16 -0.72
C GLY A 77 -7.54 -8.99 -1.47
N ASN A 78 -7.36 -7.88 -0.76
CA ASN A 78 -6.56 -6.76 -1.27
C ASN A 78 -5.07 -6.99 -1.00
N GLY A 79 -4.29 -7.31 -2.06
CA GLY A 79 -2.85 -7.57 -1.94
C GLY A 79 -2.04 -6.38 -1.41
N PHE A 80 -2.41 -5.15 -1.78
CA PHE A 80 -1.75 -3.94 -1.26
C PHE A 80 -1.96 -3.77 0.24
N LEU A 81 -3.19 -4.00 0.70
CA LEU A 81 -3.50 -3.95 2.12
C LEU A 81 -2.76 -5.05 2.89
N ALA A 82 -2.69 -6.25 2.34
CA ALA A 82 -1.97 -7.36 2.95
C ALA A 82 -0.49 -7.02 3.15
N VAL A 83 0.18 -6.50 2.13
CA VAL A 83 1.60 -6.07 2.22
C VAL A 83 1.78 -4.93 3.21
N TYR A 84 0.88 -3.95 3.22
CA TYR A 84 0.92 -2.82 4.16
C TYR A 84 0.81 -3.29 5.61
N VAL A 85 -0.18 -4.12 5.92
CA VAL A 85 -0.39 -4.68 7.27
C VAL A 85 0.81 -5.55 7.68
N ALA A 86 1.33 -6.38 6.75
CA ALA A 86 2.50 -7.20 7.00
C ALA A 86 3.73 -6.36 7.36
N GLY A 87 3.95 -5.24 6.67
CA GLY A 87 5.03 -4.30 6.97
C GLY A 87 4.93 -3.70 8.37
N ILE A 88 3.73 -3.25 8.76
CA ILE A 88 3.48 -2.73 10.11
C ILE A 88 3.76 -3.80 11.17
N VAL A 89 3.18 -4.99 11.01
CA VAL A 89 3.33 -6.10 11.97
C VAL A 89 4.77 -6.57 12.07
N ALA A 90 5.47 -6.73 10.95
CA ALA A 90 6.88 -7.13 10.94
C ALA A 90 7.76 -6.09 11.64
N ASN A 91 7.46 -4.80 11.50
CA ASN A 91 8.24 -3.73 12.12
C ASN A 91 8.13 -3.70 13.65
N THR A 92 7.07 -4.25 14.24
CA THR A 92 6.93 -4.33 15.72
C THR A 92 7.89 -5.32 16.37
N LYS A 93 8.48 -6.21 15.60
CA LYS A 93 9.41 -7.25 16.09
C LYS A 93 10.86 -6.92 15.75
N GLU A 94 11.76 -7.36 16.60
CA GLU A 94 13.19 -7.33 16.31
C GLU A 94 13.58 -8.61 15.52
N PHE A 95 14.35 -8.42 14.47
CA PHE A 95 14.86 -9.51 13.64
C PHE A 95 16.25 -9.18 13.09
N VAL A 96 16.93 -10.23 12.65
CA VAL A 96 18.31 -10.15 12.15
C VAL A 96 18.38 -9.19 10.96
N HIS A 97 19.37 -8.28 10.98
CA HIS A 97 19.63 -7.29 9.92
C HIS A 97 18.49 -6.30 9.62
N LYS A 98 17.57 -6.07 10.59
CA LYS A 98 16.42 -5.15 10.42
C LYS A 98 16.80 -3.80 9.82
N LYS A 99 17.83 -3.13 10.34
CA LYS A 99 18.27 -1.82 9.85
C LYS A 99 18.70 -1.85 8.37
N ASN A 100 19.44 -2.88 7.98
CA ASN A 100 19.90 -3.03 6.59
C ASN A 100 18.73 -3.33 5.64
N LEU A 101 17.76 -4.14 6.08
CA LEU A 101 16.56 -4.43 5.32
C LEU A 101 15.68 -3.20 5.13
N ILE A 102 15.48 -2.42 6.19
CA ILE A 102 14.74 -1.15 6.09
C ILE A 102 15.42 -0.22 5.10
N GLY A 103 16.73 0.02 5.23
CA GLY A 103 17.48 0.89 4.31
C GLY A 103 17.45 0.41 2.86
N PHE A 104 17.48 -0.91 2.63
CA PHE A 104 17.34 -1.46 1.28
C PHE A 104 15.95 -1.18 0.68
N HIS A 105 14.87 -1.43 1.45
CA HIS A 105 13.51 -1.18 0.97
C HIS A 105 13.21 0.30 0.80
N GLU A 106 13.80 1.15 1.63
CA GLU A 106 13.73 2.59 1.49
C GLU A 106 14.39 3.05 0.18
N GLY A 107 15.60 2.58 -0.11
CA GLY A 107 16.27 2.84 -1.39
C GLY A 107 15.49 2.33 -2.59
N LEU A 108 14.90 1.13 -2.48
CA LEU A 108 14.03 0.58 -3.53
C LEU A 108 12.78 1.44 -3.74
N SER A 109 12.17 1.95 -2.67
CA SER A 109 11.02 2.86 -2.75
C SER A 109 11.35 4.14 -3.50
N TRP A 110 12.50 4.75 -3.26
CA TRP A 110 12.98 5.92 -4.01
C TRP A 110 13.11 5.63 -5.52
N ILE A 111 13.71 4.50 -5.88
CA ILE A 111 13.84 4.10 -7.29
C ILE A 111 12.46 3.89 -7.93
N MET A 112 11.56 3.22 -7.23
CA MET A 112 10.20 2.97 -7.73
C MET A 112 9.40 4.26 -7.87
N GLU A 113 9.53 5.20 -6.94
CA GLU A 113 8.91 6.52 -7.01
C GLU A 113 9.36 7.29 -8.24
N ILE A 114 10.68 7.37 -8.48
CA ILE A 114 11.22 8.01 -9.68
C ILE A 114 10.71 7.33 -10.95
N THR A 115 10.68 5.99 -10.96
CA THR A 115 10.21 5.21 -12.11
C THR A 115 8.74 5.48 -12.42
N VAL A 116 7.89 5.56 -11.40
CA VAL A 116 6.45 5.86 -11.55
C VAL A 116 6.25 7.27 -12.11
N PHE A 117 6.93 8.27 -11.56
CA PHE A 117 6.82 9.64 -12.07
C PHE A 117 7.36 9.79 -13.49
N LEU A 118 8.46 9.10 -13.82
CA LEU A 118 8.99 9.07 -15.18
C LEU A 118 7.99 8.44 -16.14
N ALA A 119 7.42 7.29 -15.78
CA ALA A 119 6.43 6.60 -16.60
C ALA A 119 5.17 7.45 -16.79
N LEU A 120 4.68 8.07 -15.72
CA LEU A 120 3.53 9.00 -15.81
C LEU A 120 3.85 10.19 -16.72
N GLY A 121 5.05 10.78 -16.61
CA GLY A 121 5.47 11.88 -17.48
C GLY A 121 5.54 11.49 -18.96
N LEU A 122 5.94 10.26 -19.26
CA LEU A 122 5.98 9.73 -20.64
C LEU A 122 4.60 9.39 -21.19
N LEU A 123 3.64 9.03 -20.33
CA LEU A 123 2.27 8.70 -20.71
C LEU A 123 1.38 9.93 -20.92
N VAL A 124 1.79 11.09 -20.46
CA VAL A 124 1.02 12.33 -20.59
C VAL A 124 1.11 12.85 -22.01
N PHE A 125 -0.05 13.09 -22.64
CA PHE A 125 -0.15 13.80 -23.91
C PHE A 125 -0.28 15.30 -23.67
N PRO A 126 0.73 16.12 -24.01
CA PRO A 126 0.70 17.58 -23.74
C PRO A 126 -0.48 18.32 -24.39
N SER A 127 -0.99 17.78 -25.50
CA SER A 127 -2.12 18.34 -26.23
C SER A 127 -3.47 18.25 -25.47
N GLU A 128 -3.61 17.29 -24.56
CA GLU A 128 -4.84 17.08 -23.79
C GLU A 128 -4.81 17.77 -22.43
N LEU A 129 -3.63 18.26 -22.01
CA LEU A 129 -3.45 18.93 -20.73
C LEU A 129 -4.32 20.17 -20.55
N PRO A 130 -4.47 21.09 -21.55
CA PRO A 130 -5.26 22.30 -21.36
C PRO A 130 -6.72 22.02 -21.00
N ASP A 131 -7.32 20.97 -21.56
CA ASP A 131 -8.73 20.65 -21.36
C ASP A 131 -9.04 20.16 -19.94
N VAL A 132 -8.08 19.52 -19.31
CA VAL A 132 -8.22 18.98 -17.94
C VAL A 132 -7.47 19.78 -16.86
N ALA A 133 -6.65 20.75 -17.28
CA ALA A 133 -5.79 21.51 -16.37
C ALA A 133 -6.57 22.27 -15.30
N LEU A 134 -7.67 22.93 -15.68
CA LEU A 134 -8.48 23.69 -14.73
C LEU A 134 -9.13 22.79 -13.68
N SER A 135 -9.72 21.68 -14.10
CA SER A 135 -10.33 20.70 -13.20
C SER A 135 -9.30 20.04 -12.29
N GLY A 136 -8.14 19.70 -12.84
CA GLY A 136 -7.03 19.15 -12.10
C GLY A 136 -6.48 20.12 -11.04
N LEU A 137 -6.34 21.40 -11.39
CA LEU A 137 -5.89 22.45 -10.47
C LEU A 137 -6.88 22.64 -9.30
N ILE A 138 -8.18 22.68 -9.59
CA ILE A 138 -9.22 22.79 -8.54
C ILE A 138 -9.15 21.60 -7.58
N ILE A 139 -9.05 20.38 -8.12
CA ILE A 139 -8.96 19.16 -7.30
C ILE A 139 -7.67 19.17 -6.48
N ALA A 140 -6.54 19.53 -7.08
CA ALA A 140 -5.25 19.59 -6.39
C ALA A 140 -5.28 20.62 -5.25
N PHE A 141 -5.84 21.80 -5.50
CA PHE A 141 -6.01 22.84 -4.50
C PHE A 141 -6.90 22.38 -3.34
N TRP A 142 -8.03 21.75 -3.65
CA TRP A 142 -8.95 21.21 -2.65
C TRP A 142 -8.28 20.11 -1.79
N LEU A 143 -7.55 19.20 -2.42
CA LEU A 143 -6.81 18.14 -1.71
C LEU A 143 -5.72 18.73 -0.81
N MET A 144 -5.00 19.74 -1.28
CA MET A 144 -3.88 20.31 -0.54
C MET A 144 -4.34 21.19 0.65
N PHE A 145 -5.36 22.02 0.45
CA PHE A 145 -5.77 23.02 1.44
C PHE A 145 -6.94 22.59 2.32
N VAL A 146 -7.72 21.61 1.89
CA VAL A 146 -8.89 21.15 2.65
C VAL A 146 -8.71 19.72 3.14
N ALA A 147 -8.44 18.78 2.24
CA ALA A 147 -8.41 17.37 2.62
C ALA A 147 -7.21 17.02 3.53
N ARG A 148 -6.02 17.55 3.23
CA ARG A 148 -4.84 17.31 4.08
C ARG A 148 -4.97 17.90 5.49
N PRO A 149 -5.27 19.18 5.69
CA PRO A 149 -5.47 19.73 7.03
C PRO A 149 -6.61 19.05 7.79
N ALA A 150 -7.72 18.76 7.12
CA ALA A 150 -8.84 18.04 7.71
C ALA A 150 -8.44 16.62 8.17
N GLY A 151 -7.68 15.89 7.35
CA GLY A 151 -7.17 14.57 7.70
C GLY A 151 -6.21 14.60 8.90
N VAL A 152 -5.29 15.56 8.94
CA VAL A 152 -4.39 15.76 10.07
C VAL A 152 -5.17 16.14 11.33
N PHE A 153 -6.10 17.08 11.23
CA PHE A 153 -6.90 17.52 12.37
C PHE A 153 -7.75 16.39 12.95
N LEU A 154 -8.44 15.62 12.08
CA LEU A 154 -9.21 14.45 12.51
C LEU A 154 -8.33 13.36 13.14
N SER A 155 -7.16 13.12 12.59
CA SER A 155 -6.21 12.13 13.13
C SER A 155 -5.66 12.54 14.49
N THR A 156 -5.34 13.83 14.68
CA THR A 156 -4.78 14.34 15.94
C THR A 156 -5.83 14.53 17.00
N MET A 157 -7.09 14.77 16.64
CA MET A 157 -8.19 14.93 17.58
C MET A 157 -8.45 13.66 18.42
N PHE A 158 -8.17 12.49 17.85
CA PHE A 158 -8.30 11.19 18.54
C PHE A 158 -6.97 10.69 19.15
N SER A 159 -5.87 11.40 18.96
CA SER A 159 -4.58 11.03 19.51
C SER A 159 -4.29 11.90 20.75
N SER A 160 -4.28 11.29 21.93
CA SER A 160 -3.77 11.93 23.13
C SER A 160 -2.25 12.08 23.00
N PHE A 161 -1.79 13.23 22.54
CA PHE A 161 -0.37 13.56 22.56
C PHE A 161 0.06 13.74 24.02
N THR A 162 0.71 12.73 24.59
CA THR A 162 1.52 12.91 25.79
C THR A 162 2.82 13.57 25.34
N ILE A 163 2.93 14.86 25.54
CA ILE A 163 4.18 15.60 25.39
C ILE A 163 5.08 15.14 26.54
N VAL A 164 6.14 14.40 26.22
CA VAL A 164 7.25 14.11 27.14
C VAL A 164 8.41 15.00 26.75
#